data_ce974c584e77adecaf68065615a0c2ab
#
_entry.id   ce974c584e77adecaf68065615a0c2ab
#
_cell.length_a   1.000
_cell.length_b   1.000
_cell.length_c   1.000
_cell.angle_alpha   90.00
_cell.angle_beta   90.00
_cell.angle_gamma   90.00
#
_symmetry.space_group_name_H-M   'P 1'
#
loop_
_entity.id
_entity.type
_entity.pdbx_description
1 polymer ?
#
loop_
_entity_poly.entity_id
_entity_poly.type
_entity_poly.pdbx_seq_one_letter_code
_entity_poly.pdbx_strand_id
1 'polypeptide(L)'
;MAKLKDYSGPYRHDLKFDDFSKDFLINMMTQWQRAYLRLSSIWYQKVLEKFGMEAADACNMEVWMTVGQKVVPKFAKMGNVQPKTVLDALKIVQLAPDSHVGSQLFAGDLDIKSENHIITTTTKCAVLEFFEKAAPERIEYFCHKLEPAVMAAYFNNPKIKVTPLKLPPRKSPDESCCRFEIKLEE
;
A
#
# COMPACT_ATOMS: atom_id res chain seq x y z
N MET A 1 -13.65 13.59 30.56
CA MET A 1 -14.49 14.34 29.61
C MET A 1 -14.98 13.40 28.50
N ALA A 2 -16.15 13.64 27.92
CA ALA A 2 -16.61 12.86 26.78
C ALA A 2 -15.69 13.09 25.57
N LYS A 3 -15.36 12.02 24.84
CA LYS A 3 -14.54 12.10 23.64
C LYS A 3 -15.32 12.74 22.48
N LEU A 4 -14.65 13.58 21.69
CA LEU A 4 -15.23 14.24 20.54
C LEU A 4 -15.54 13.22 19.43
N LYS A 5 -16.78 13.18 18.98
CA LYS A 5 -17.23 12.36 17.84
C LYS A 5 -17.13 13.10 16.51
N ASP A 6 -17.01 14.41 16.55
CA ASP A 6 -16.79 15.34 15.45
C ASP A 6 -16.05 16.58 15.97
N TYR A 7 -15.77 17.54 15.10
CA TYR A 7 -15.13 18.80 15.48
C TYR A 7 -15.96 20.00 14.95
N SER A 8 -17.26 19.95 15.15
CA SER A 8 -18.20 21.04 14.81
C SER A 8 -18.28 22.16 15.86
N GLY A 9 -17.68 21.92 17.04
CA GLY A 9 -17.61 22.86 18.14
C GLY A 9 -16.60 24.00 17.92
N PRO A 10 -16.41 24.87 18.91
CA PRO A 10 -15.47 25.97 18.83
C PRO A 10 -14.04 25.49 18.66
N TYR A 11 -13.23 26.32 17.99
CA TYR A 11 -11.79 26.03 17.81
C TYR A 11 -11.08 25.87 19.16
N ARG A 12 -10.24 24.83 19.24
CA ARG A 12 -9.39 24.52 20.39
C ARG A 12 -7.94 24.44 19.97
N HIS A 13 -7.10 25.30 20.53
CA HIS A 13 -5.66 25.33 20.25
C HIS A 13 -4.87 24.23 20.98
N ASP A 14 -5.45 23.63 22.03
CA ASP A 14 -4.89 22.61 22.89
C ASP A 14 -5.31 21.18 22.51
N LEU A 15 -5.98 21.02 21.34
CA LEU A 15 -6.55 19.76 20.89
C LEU A 15 -5.49 18.67 20.71
N LYS A 16 -5.77 17.48 21.23
CA LYS A 16 -4.90 16.29 21.13
C LYS A 16 -5.68 15.12 20.55
N PHE A 17 -4.95 14.10 20.07
CA PHE A 17 -5.59 12.87 19.60
C PHE A 17 -6.46 12.21 20.68
N ASP A 18 -6.03 12.26 21.94
CA ASP A 18 -6.79 11.73 23.08
C ASP A 18 -8.13 12.43 23.30
N ASP A 19 -8.37 13.58 22.73
CA ASP A 19 -9.67 14.27 22.83
C ASP A 19 -10.74 13.64 21.94
N PHE A 20 -10.35 12.91 20.92
CA PHE A 20 -11.26 12.29 19.96
C PHE A 20 -11.70 10.89 20.35
N SER A 21 -12.89 10.50 19.88
CA SER A 21 -13.36 9.13 19.95
C SER A 21 -12.53 8.20 19.05
N LYS A 22 -12.48 6.91 19.39
CA LYS A 22 -11.81 5.89 18.57
C LYS A 22 -12.35 5.89 17.14
N ASP A 23 -13.67 5.99 16.97
CA ASP A 23 -14.30 5.97 15.64
C ASP A 23 -13.90 7.18 14.81
N PHE A 24 -13.81 8.36 15.44
CA PHE A 24 -13.31 9.56 14.76
C PHE A 24 -11.87 9.41 14.31
N LEU A 25 -10.99 8.85 15.16
CA LEU A 25 -9.59 8.58 14.84
C LEU A 25 -9.45 7.58 13.70
N ILE A 26 -10.25 6.50 13.68
CA ILE A 26 -10.27 5.52 12.58
C ILE A 26 -10.66 6.22 11.27
N ASN A 27 -11.71 7.04 11.28
CA ASN A 27 -12.13 7.80 10.11
C ASN A 27 -11.05 8.77 9.64
N MET A 28 -10.40 9.48 10.54
CA MET A 28 -9.31 10.39 10.23
C MET A 28 -8.11 9.66 9.62
N MET A 29 -7.69 8.52 10.19
CA MET A 29 -6.62 7.69 9.62
C MET A 29 -6.98 7.20 8.21
N THR A 30 -8.23 6.78 7.99
CA THR A 30 -8.71 6.38 6.66
C THR A 30 -8.62 7.54 5.65
N GLN A 31 -8.95 8.77 6.06
CA GLN A 31 -8.78 9.94 5.18
C GLN A 31 -7.30 10.24 4.92
N TRP A 32 -6.43 10.08 5.91
CA TRP A 32 -4.99 10.24 5.71
C TRP A 32 -4.39 9.19 4.76
N GLN A 33 -4.81 7.93 4.84
CA GLN A 33 -4.43 6.91 3.87
C GLN A 33 -4.82 7.30 2.44
N ARG A 34 -6.07 7.76 2.26
CA ARG A 34 -6.55 8.24 0.96
C ARG A 34 -5.76 9.45 0.47
N ALA A 35 -5.47 10.40 1.36
CA ALA A 35 -4.69 11.58 1.04
C ALA A 35 -3.25 11.22 0.65
N TYR A 36 -2.64 10.25 1.33
CA TYR A 36 -1.29 9.74 1.02
C TYR A 36 -1.21 9.18 -0.39
N LEU A 37 -2.13 8.28 -0.77
CA LEU A 37 -2.18 7.71 -2.12
C LEU A 37 -2.52 8.76 -3.18
N ARG A 38 -3.42 9.70 -2.85
CA ARG A 38 -3.77 10.79 -3.76
C ARG A 38 -2.60 11.75 -3.98
N LEU A 39 -1.83 12.06 -2.94
CA LEU A 39 -0.63 12.89 -3.07
C LEU A 39 0.38 12.26 -4.02
N SER A 40 0.65 10.96 -3.88
CA SER A 40 1.51 10.21 -4.79
C SER A 40 1.02 10.29 -6.24
N SER A 41 -0.29 10.09 -6.46
CA SER A 41 -0.88 10.16 -7.79
C SER A 41 -0.80 11.56 -8.41
N ILE A 42 -1.08 12.61 -7.63
CA ILE A 42 -0.99 14.01 -8.09
C ILE A 42 0.46 14.34 -8.42
N TRP A 43 1.40 13.94 -7.58
CA TRP A 43 2.83 14.18 -7.81
C TRP A 43 3.30 13.52 -9.12
N TYR A 44 2.98 12.24 -9.28
CA TYR A 44 3.28 11.51 -10.52
C TYR A 44 2.72 12.24 -11.75
N GLN A 45 1.45 12.67 -11.70
CA GLN A 45 0.81 13.38 -12.79
C GLN A 45 1.55 14.69 -13.12
N LYS A 46 2.02 15.42 -12.12
CA LYS A 46 2.76 16.68 -12.34
C LYS A 46 4.14 16.47 -12.93
N VAL A 47 4.82 15.37 -12.60
CA VAL A 47 6.09 14.99 -13.24
C VAL A 47 5.82 14.57 -14.70
N LEU A 48 4.78 13.76 -14.94
CA LEU A 48 4.36 13.34 -16.26
C LEU A 48 4.06 14.54 -17.19
N GLU A 49 3.28 15.51 -16.70
CA GLU A 49 2.93 16.72 -17.46
C GLU A 49 4.15 17.57 -17.83
N LYS A 50 5.15 17.63 -16.96
CA LYS A 50 6.32 18.52 -17.13
C LYS A 50 7.49 17.85 -17.84
N PHE A 51 7.71 16.56 -17.63
CA PHE A 51 8.95 15.88 -17.99
C PHE A 51 8.73 14.60 -18.81
N GLY A 52 7.48 14.22 -19.05
CA GLY A 52 7.12 13.02 -19.80
C GLY A 52 7.09 11.75 -18.98
N MET A 53 6.67 10.67 -19.63
CA MET A 53 6.37 9.38 -18.99
C MET A 53 7.61 8.71 -18.42
N GLU A 54 8.72 8.69 -19.14
CA GLU A 54 9.97 8.06 -18.72
C GLU A 54 10.48 8.66 -17.38
N ALA A 55 10.49 9.99 -17.29
CA ALA A 55 10.90 10.68 -16.06
C ALA A 55 9.91 10.43 -14.91
N ALA A 56 8.61 10.42 -15.19
CA ALA A 56 7.59 10.16 -14.18
C ALA A 56 7.72 8.73 -13.62
N ASP A 57 7.92 7.74 -14.48
CA ASP A 57 8.08 6.34 -14.10
C ASP A 57 9.37 6.14 -13.27
N ALA A 58 10.48 6.70 -13.72
CA ALA A 58 11.76 6.62 -13.00
C ALA A 58 11.66 7.24 -11.60
N CYS A 59 11.17 8.47 -11.51
CA CYS A 59 10.99 9.16 -10.23
C CYS A 59 10.02 8.41 -9.30
N ASN A 60 8.93 7.88 -9.85
CA ASN A 60 7.94 7.14 -9.06
C ASN A 60 8.54 5.84 -8.48
N MET A 61 9.32 5.12 -9.27
CA MET A 61 10.06 3.94 -8.79
C MET A 61 10.98 4.31 -7.63
N GLU A 62 11.81 5.34 -7.78
CA GLU A 62 12.74 5.78 -6.74
C GLU A 62 12.03 6.20 -5.46
N VAL A 63 10.90 6.91 -5.56
CA VAL A 63 10.11 7.32 -4.40
C VAL A 63 9.63 6.10 -3.62
N TRP A 64 8.99 5.14 -4.28
CA TRP A 64 8.44 3.96 -3.61
C TRP A 64 9.52 3.04 -3.06
N MET A 65 10.63 2.86 -3.78
CA MET A 65 11.79 2.12 -3.25
C MET A 65 12.36 2.81 -2.01
N THR A 66 12.43 4.15 -2.00
CA THR A 66 12.87 4.92 -0.83
C THR A 66 11.90 4.77 0.35
N VAL A 67 10.59 4.75 0.11
CA VAL A 67 9.57 4.47 1.15
C VAL A 67 9.82 3.10 1.76
N GLY A 68 9.99 2.04 0.95
CA GLY A 68 10.32 0.70 1.45
C GLY A 68 11.55 0.68 2.34
N GLN A 69 12.62 1.34 1.91
CA GLN A 69 13.91 1.34 2.62
C GLN A 69 13.93 2.21 3.89
N LYS A 70 13.29 3.38 3.88
CA LYS A 70 13.43 4.37 4.95
C LYS A 70 12.21 4.52 5.85
N VAL A 71 11.03 4.22 5.36
CA VAL A 71 9.77 4.41 6.09
C VAL A 71 9.29 3.10 6.71
N VAL A 72 9.29 2.02 5.95
CA VAL A 72 8.81 0.70 6.42
C VAL A 72 9.52 0.21 7.68
N PRO A 73 10.85 0.38 7.86
CA PRO A 73 11.51 0.00 9.12
C PRO A 73 10.99 0.72 10.37
N LYS A 74 10.40 1.92 10.21
CA LYS A 74 9.77 2.64 11.32
C LYS A 74 8.48 1.95 11.80
N PHE A 75 7.73 1.36 10.87
CA PHE A 75 6.56 0.55 11.22
C PHE A 75 6.96 -0.75 11.92
N ALA A 76 8.05 -1.39 11.49
CA ALA A 76 8.62 -2.55 12.16
C ALA A 76 8.94 -2.24 13.64
N LYS A 77 9.60 -1.10 13.88
CA LYS A 77 9.92 -0.63 15.23
C LYS A 77 8.65 -0.32 16.03
N MET A 78 7.69 0.38 15.43
CA MET A 78 6.42 0.73 16.06
C MET A 78 5.61 -0.52 16.46
N GLY A 79 5.55 -1.51 15.58
CA GLY A 79 4.86 -2.78 15.81
C GLY A 79 5.64 -3.78 16.66
N ASN A 80 6.88 -3.47 17.04
CA ASN A 80 7.80 -4.39 17.72
C ASN A 80 7.94 -5.74 16.97
N VAL A 81 8.03 -5.68 15.64
CA VAL A 81 8.16 -6.84 14.76
C VAL A 81 9.54 -6.86 14.11
N GLN A 82 10.19 -8.02 14.13
CA GLN A 82 11.42 -8.26 13.38
C GLN A 82 11.09 -9.14 12.16
N PRO A 83 11.44 -8.75 10.93
CA PRO A 83 11.07 -9.46 9.71
C PRO A 83 11.95 -10.71 9.48
N LYS A 84 11.80 -11.72 10.34
CA LYS A 84 12.54 -12.98 10.22
C LYS A 84 11.90 -13.95 9.24
N THR A 85 10.57 -13.90 9.16
CA THR A 85 9.76 -14.74 8.27
C THR A 85 8.96 -13.88 7.30
N VAL A 86 8.37 -14.50 6.29
CA VAL A 86 7.44 -13.82 5.39
C VAL A 86 6.23 -13.28 6.14
N LEU A 87 5.70 -14.04 7.11
CA LEU A 87 4.56 -13.57 7.90
C LEU A 87 4.91 -12.37 8.78
N ASP A 88 6.14 -12.30 9.32
CA ASP A 88 6.58 -11.12 10.06
C ASP A 88 6.68 -9.90 9.16
N ALA A 89 7.24 -10.07 7.97
CA ALA A 89 7.31 -8.98 6.98
C ALA A 89 5.91 -8.48 6.59
N LEU A 90 4.94 -9.38 6.41
CA LEU A 90 3.54 -9.00 6.16
C LEU A 90 2.91 -8.21 7.30
N LYS A 91 3.17 -8.56 8.56
CA LYS A 91 2.69 -7.77 9.72
C LYS A 91 3.17 -6.32 9.63
N ILE A 92 4.42 -6.12 9.21
CA ILE A 92 4.97 -4.77 9.03
C ILE A 92 4.27 -4.04 7.90
N VAL A 93 4.10 -4.69 6.75
CA VAL A 93 3.37 -4.13 5.58
C VAL A 93 1.94 -3.75 5.96
N GLN A 94 1.26 -4.53 6.79
CA GLN A 94 -0.09 -4.20 7.27
C GLN A 94 -0.17 -2.89 8.05
N LEU A 95 0.93 -2.41 8.62
CA LEU A 95 0.99 -1.14 9.35
C LEU A 95 1.27 0.05 8.43
N ALA A 96 1.61 -0.18 7.17
CA ALA A 96 1.89 0.89 6.21
C ALA A 96 0.59 1.62 5.79
N PRO A 97 0.65 2.93 5.49
CA PRO A 97 -0.54 3.72 5.17
C PRO A 97 -1.23 3.32 3.86
N ASP A 98 -0.52 2.63 2.97
CA ASP A 98 -1.01 2.10 1.70
C ASP A 98 -1.44 0.62 1.80
N SER A 99 -1.46 0.06 3.02
CA SER A 99 -1.93 -1.30 3.26
C SER A 99 -3.46 -1.43 3.16
N HIS A 100 -3.92 -2.68 3.09
CA HIS A 100 -5.35 -2.99 3.11
C HIS A 100 -6.01 -2.88 4.49
N VAL A 101 -5.23 -2.74 5.56
CA VAL A 101 -5.77 -2.60 6.93
C VAL A 101 -6.50 -1.26 7.07
N GLY A 102 -7.80 -1.33 7.34
CA GLY A 102 -8.66 -0.15 7.44
C GLY A 102 -8.93 0.57 6.12
N SER A 103 -8.30 0.17 5.04
CA SER A 103 -8.52 0.71 3.71
C SER A 103 -9.68 0.00 3.02
N GLN A 104 -10.60 0.77 2.45
CA GLN A 104 -11.64 0.25 1.55
C GLN A 104 -11.15 0.16 0.09
N LEU A 105 -9.89 0.52 -0.16
CA LEU A 105 -9.30 0.64 -1.49
C LEU A 105 -8.78 -0.71 -2.01
N PHE A 106 -8.39 -1.60 -1.10
CA PHE A 106 -7.83 -2.90 -1.41
C PHE A 106 -8.51 -3.98 -0.61
N ALA A 107 -8.69 -5.15 -1.21
CA ALA A 107 -9.11 -6.38 -0.54
C ALA A 107 -8.44 -7.60 -1.18
N GLY A 108 -8.28 -8.65 -0.43
CA GLY A 108 -7.68 -9.88 -0.94
C GLY A 108 -7.58 -10.97 0.12
N ASP A 109 -7.13 -12.13 -0.32
CA ASP A 109 -6.98 -13.34 0.46
C ASP A 109 -5.51 -13.74 0.58
N LEU A 110 -5.19 -14.46 1.64
CA LEU A 110 -3.89 -15.06 1.89
C LEU A 110 -4.04 -16.58 1.98
N ASP A 111 -3.31 -17.30 1.14
CA ASP A 111 -3.13 -18.74 1.25
C ASP A 111 -1.77 -18.99 1.91
N ILE A 112 -1.78 -19.28 3.22
CA ILE A 112 -0.59 -19.46 4.04
C ILE A 112 -0.16 -20.92 3.96
N LYS A 113 0.92 -21.20 3.22
CA LYS A 113 1.51 -22.54 3.10
C LYS A 113 2.44 -22.85 4.28
N SER A 114 3.18 -21.85 4.73
CA SER A 114 4.03 -21.87 5.93
C SER A 114 4.33 -20.43 6.36
N GLU A 115 5.03 -20.23 7.47
CA GLU A 115 5.48 -18.91 7.90
C GLU A 115 6.41 -18.22 6.88
N ASN A 116 7.06 -19.00 6.02
CA ASN A 116 8.00 -18.54 4.99
C ASN A 116 7.51 -18.71 3.56
N HIS A 117 6.26 -19.12 3.35
CA HIS A 117 5.67 -19.30 2.04
C HIS A 117 4.19 -18.99 2.05
N ILE A 118 3.79 -17.98 1.29
CA ILE A 118 2.40 -17.56 1.13
C ILE A 118 2.07 -17.27 -0.33
N ILE A 119 0.80 -17.34 -0.65
CA ILE A 119 0.24 -16.80 -1.91
C ILE A 119 -0.77 -15.71 -1.54
N THR A 120 -0.56 -14.52 -2.07
CA THR A 120 -1.51 -13.41 -1.96
C THR A 120 -2.40 -13.37 -3.19
N THR A 121 -3.68 -13.08 -2.99
CA THR A 121 -4.63 -12.86 -4.09
C THR A 121 -5.37 -11.57 -3.83
N THR A 122 -5.12 -10.53 -4.64
CA THR A 122 -5.86 -9.26 -4.56
C THR A 122 -7.14 -9.39 -5.35
N THR A 123 -8.27 -9.25 -4.67
CA THR A 123 -9.62 -9.36 -5.27
C THR A 123 -10.21 -8.00 -5.60
N LYS A 124 -9.78 -6.95 -4.89
CA LYS A 124 -10.16 -5.56 -5.15
C LYS A 124 -8.91 -4.68 -5.13
N CYS A 125 -8.77 -3.82 -6.13
CA CYS A 125 -7.69 -2.83 -6.23
C CYS A 125 -8.23 -1.56 -6.90
N ALA A 126 -8.44 -0.51 -6.11
CA ALA A 126 -8.96 0.76 -6.62
C ALA A 126 -8.02 1.43 -7.64
N VAL A 127 -6.71 1.17 -7.55
CA VAL A 127 -5.73 1.67 -8.52
C VAL A 127 -5.91 0.99 -9.88
N LEU A 128 -6.05 -0.35 -9.89
CA LEU A 128 -6.32 -1.08 -11.14
C LEU A 128 -7.65 -0.67 -11.75
N GLU A 129 -8.71 -0.57 -10.93
CA GLU A 129 -10.04 -0.14 -11.39
C GLU A 129 -10.01 1.26 -12.03
N PHE A 130 -9.19 2.15 -11.50
CA PHE A 130 -8.96 3.47 -12.10
C PHE A 130 -8.22 3.34 -13.44
N PHE A 131 -7.15 2.55 -13.51
CA PHE A 131 -6.38 2.39 -14.75
C PHE A 131 -7.20 1.73 -15.84
N GLU A 132 -7.95 0.69 -15.53
CA GLU A 132 -8.82 0.02 -16.51
C GLU A 132 -9.82 0.98 -17.17
N LYS A 133 -10.25 2.02 -16.44
CA LYS A 133 -11.23 3.01 -16.93
C LYS A 133 -10.61 4.24 -17.59
N ALA A 134 -9.49 4.73 -17.09
CA ALA A 134 -9.00 6.07 -17.40
C ALA A 134 -7.57 6.13 -17.95
N ALA A 135 -6.75 5.08 -17.77
CA ALA A 135 -5.34 5.08 -18.16
C ALA A 135 -4.80 3.66 -18.37
N PRO A 136 -5.39 2.84 -19.28
CA PRO A 136 -5.03 1.42 -19.43
C PRO A 136 -3.57 1.21 -19.86
N GLU A 137 -2.96 2.18 -20.52
CA GLU A 137 -1.55 2.17 -20.92
C GLU A 137 -0.57 2.15 -19.73
N ARG A 138 -1.06 2.48 -18.53
CA ARG A 138 -0.26 2.51 -17.30
C ARG A 138 -0.23 1.18 -16.56
N ILE A 139 -1.11 0.24 -16.90
CA ILE A 139 -1.24 -1.05 -16.22
C ILE A 139 0.09 -1.82 -16.27
N GLU A 140 0.75 -1.85 -17.43
CA GLU A 140 2.01 -2.56 -17.57
C GLU A 140 3.08 -2.02 -16.63
N TYR A 141 3.27 -0.71 -16.60
CA TYR A 141 4.26 -0.12 -15.70
C TYR A 141 3.92 -0.36 -14.23
N PHE A 142 2.70 0.01 -13.82
CA PHE A 142 2.32 -0.05 -12.41
C PHE A 142 2.20 -1.48 -11.88
N CYS A 143 1.52 -2.36 -12.62
CA CYS A 143 1.22 -3.69 -12.11
C CYS A 143 2.31 -4.72 -12.38
N HIS A 144 3.10 -4.53 -13.46
CA HIS A 144 4.11 -5.52 -13.85
C HIS A 144 5.54 -5.13 -13.42
N LYS A 145 5.83 -3.83 -13.27
CA LYS A 145 7.17 -3.35 -12.92
C LYS A 145 7.21 -2.77 -11.52
N LEU A 146 6.38 -1.78 -11.23
CA LEU A 146 6.40 -1.05 -9.97
C LEU A 146 5.94 -1.91 -8.80
N GLU A 147 4.76 -2.50 -8.88
CA GLU A 147 4.14 -3.22 -7.74
C GLU A 147 5.02 -4.38 -7.22
N PRO A 148 5.56 -5.29 -8.05
CA PRO A 148 6.46 -6.35 -7.55
C PRO A 148 7.72 -5.80 -6.88
N ALA A 149 8.30 -4.72 -7.42
CA ALA A 149 9.49 -4.08 -6.87
C ALA A 149 9.19 -3.43 -5.51
N VAL A 150 8.06 -2.73 -5.39
CA VAL A 150 7.61 -2.10 -4.14
C VAL A 150 7.32 -3.15 -3.08
N MET A 151 6.62 -4.23 -3.42
CA MET A 151 6.38 -5.34 -2.50
C MET A 151 7.70 -5.91 -1.94
N ALA A 152 8.67 -6.17 -2.82
CA ALA A 152 9.99 -6.66 -2.40
C ALA A 152 10.73 -5.66 -1.50
N ALA A 153 10.66 -4.36 -1.82
CA ALA A 153 11.27 -3.31 -1.01
C ALA A 153 10.61 -3.18 0.39
N TYR A 154 9.29 -3.38 0.47
CA TYR A 154 8.54 -3.30 1.72
C TYR A 154 8.86 -4.44 2.69
N PHE A 155 9.19 -5.62 2.17
CA PHE A 155 9.65 -6.73 3.02
C PHE A 155 11.01 -6.45 3.65
N ASN A 156 11.82 -5.57 3.04
CA ASN A 156 13.12 -5.14 3.54
C ASN A 156 14.04 -6.33 3.92
N ASN A 157 13.89 -7.43 3.22
CA ASN A 157 14.68 -8.65 3.36
C ASN A 157 14.98 -9.22 1.97
N PRO A 158 16.23 -9.17 1.49
CA PRO A 158 16.58 -9.58 0.13
C PRO A 158 16.39 -11.08 -0.14
N LYS A 159 16.27 -11.89 0.90
CA LYS A 159 15.94 -13.31 0.78
C LYS A 159 14.45 -13.57 0.54
N ILE A 160 13.58 -12.59 0.76
CA ILE A 160 12.15 -12.74 0.45
C ILE A 160 11.96 -12.41 -1.03
N LYS A 161 11.54 -13.42 -1.80
CA LYS A 161 11.21 -13.27 -3.23
C LYS A 161 9.71 -13.10 -3.42
N VAL A 162 9.39 -12.21 -4.34
CA VAL A 162 8.02 -11.92 -4.78
C VAL A 162 7.92 -12.34 -6.24
N THR A 163 7.15 -13.39 -6.50
CA THR A 163 6.97 -13.94 -7.85
C THR A 163 5.54 -13.72 -8.31
N PRO A 164 5.31 -12.94 -9.39
CA PRO A 164 3.97 -12.80 -9.95
C PRO A 164 3.44 -14.14 -10.49
N LEU A 165 2.26 -14.54 -10.03
CA LEU A 165 1.52 -15.71 -10.57
C LEU A 165 0.43 -15.29 -11.54
N LYS A 166 -0.15 -14.09 -11.32
CA LYS A 166 -1.13 -13.47 -12.20
C LYS A 166 -0.99 -11.95 -12.09
N LEU A 167 -0.99 -11.30 -13.24
CA LEU A 167 -0.99 -9.84 -13.36
C LEU A 167 -2.12 -9.38 -14.30
N PRO A 168 -2.59 -8.11 -14.20
CA PRO A 168 -3.53 -7.55 -15.17
C PRO A 168 -2.96 -7.57 -16.61
N PRO A 169 -3.83 -7.49 -17.64
CA PRO A 169 -5.25 -7.15 -17.57
C PRO A 169 -6.15 -8.31 -17.13
N ARG A 170 -7.28 -7.98 -16.49
CA ARG A 170 -8.35 -8.93 -16.17
C ARG A 170 -9.22 -9.16 -17.40
N LYS A 171 -9.77 -10.37 -17.54
CA LYS A 171 -10.77 -10.68 -18.60
C LYS A 171 -12.16 -10.17 -18.21
N SER A 172 -12.43 -10.07 -16.91
CA SER A 172 -13.66 -9.52 -16.36
C SER A 172 -13.42 -8.85 -15.01
N PRO A 173 -14.31 -7.94 -14.55
CA PRO A 173 -14.23 -7.33 -13.22
C PRO A 173 -14.29 -8.33 -12.04
N ASP A 174 -14.84 -9.51 -12.25
CA ASP A 174 -14.98 -10.55 -11.23
C ASP A 174 -13.70 -11.38 -11.04
N GLU A 175 -12.74 -11.25 -11.95
CA GLU A 175 -11.45 -11.90 -11.77
C GLU A 175 -10.60 -11.20 -10.71
N SER A 176 -9.75 -11.98 -10.03
CA SER A 176 -8.72 -11.41 -9.15
C SER A 176 -7.83 -10.42 -9.91
N CYS A 177 -7.49 -9.32 -9.25
CA CYS A 177 -6.65 -8.26 -9.81
C CYS A 177 -5.23 -8.77 -10.10
N CYS A 178 -4.60 -9.37 -9.09
CA CYS A 178 -3.28 -9.97 -9.21
C CYS A 178 -3.10 -11.08 -8.17
N ARG A 179 -2.06 -11.91 -8.39
CA ARG A 179 -1.64 -12.95 -7.45
C ARG A 179 -0.12 -12.98 -7.42
N PHE A 180 0.43 -13.13 -6.22
CA PHE A 180 1.87 -13.26 -6.01
C PHE A 180 2.18 -14.43 -5.10
N GLU A 181 3.23 -15.17 -5.43
CA GLU A 181 3.90 -16.07 -4.50
C GLU A 181 4.98 -15.29 -3.78
N ILE A 182 5.03 -15.41 -2.44
CA ILE A 182 6.01 -14.74 -1.60
C ILE A 182 6.71 -15.81 -0.77
N LYS A 183 8.02 -15.89 -0.89
CA LYS A 183 8.81 -16.98 -0.34
C LYS A 183 10.14 -16.48 0.22
N LEU A 184 10.53 -16.97 1.40
CA LEU A 184 11.87 -16.80 1.91
C LEU A 184 12.77 -17.87 1.28
N GLU A 185 13.83 -17.44 0.60
CA GLU A 185 14.89 -18.35 0.09
C GLU A 185 15.88 -18.66 1.21
N GLU A 186 16.41 -19.88 1.19
CA GLU A 186 17.41 -20.38 2.14
C GLU A 186 18.76 -19.64 2.08
#